data_c47f1d0cdb90f8a311cd4443c406f0fa
#
_entry.id   c47f1d0cdb90f8a311cd4443c406f0fa
#
_cell.length_a   1.000
_cell.length_b   1.000
_cell.length_c   1.000
_cell.angle_alpha   90.00
_cell.angle_beta   90.00
_cell.angle_gamma   90.00
#
_symmetry.space_group_name_H-M   'P 1'
#
loop_
_entity.id
_entity.type
_entity.pdbx_description
1 polymer ?
#
loop_
_entity_poly.entity_id
_entity_poly.type
_entity_poly.pdbx_seq_one_letter_code
_entity_poly.pdbx_strand_id
1 'polypeptide(L)'
;MAGFLSAHGYNPGPTQRPMTAGAICGVLAALPAVAVLSLFGSLEIEARILSMSIPATLGIGFVTMAIAGAAYGRIFGRAANDRRGGWLFGMAFGFALWAAGAVLVLPIASGGQTPAGPAAVGVCLSLMVWGCGLGLLIPFIHPFLHERIETVRSTELGPNAAASKSPRRTPQGPAPKR
;
A
#
# COMPACT_ATOMS: atom_id res chain seq x y z
N MET A 1 -0.36 -5.78 26.14
CA MET A 1 0.25 -4.91 25.11
C MET A 1 -0.78 -4.32 24.14
N ALA A 2 -1.82 -5.05 23.69
CA ALA A 2 -2.84 -4.51 22.77
C ALA A 2 -3.59 -3.27 23.31
N GLY A 3 -3.91 -3.19 24.60
CA GLY A 3 -4.62 -2.06 25.20
C GLY A 3 -3.80 -0.76 25.25
N PHE A 4 -2.49 -0.84 25.43
CA PHE A 4 -1.60 0.33 25.44
C PHE A 4 -1.51 0.98 24.04
N LEU A 5 -1.43 0.16 23.00
CA LEU A 5 -1.34 0.64 21.61
C LEU A 5 -2.64 1.28 21.14
N SER A 6 -3.80 0.75 21.52
CA SER A 6 -5.10 1.34 21.19
C SER A 6 -5.35 2.68 21.92
N ALA A 7 -4.85 2.85 23.15
CA ALA A 7 -4.93 4.11 23.90
C ALA A 7 -4.15 5.26 23.24
N HIS A 8 -3.15 4.95 22.40
CA HIS A 8 -2.35 5.93 21.65
C HIS A 8 -2.85 6.12 20.21
N GLY A 9 -4.06 5.68 19.89
CA GLY A 9 -4.65 5.82 18.55
C GLY A 9 -4.04 4.87 17.50
N TYR A 10 -3.26 3.89 17.93
CA TYR A 10 -2.76 2.81 17.09
C TYR A 10 -3.81 1.69 17.07
N ASN A 11 -4.61 1.66 16.02
CA ASN A 11 -5.52 0.54 15.77
C ASN A 11 -4.99 -0.29 14.60
N PRO A 12 -4.21 -1.36 14.86
CA PRO A 12 -3.72 -2.27 13.83
C PRO A 12 -4.81 -3.26 13.43
N GLY A 13 -6.00 -2.77 13.11
CA GLY A 13 -7.07 -3.61 12.56
C GLY A 13 -6.55 -4.43 11.40
N PRO A 14 -6.97 -5.71 11.23
CA PRO A 14 -6.54 -6.51 10.09
C PRO A 14 -6.97 -5.80 8.81
N THR A 15 -6.00 -5.51 7.95
CA THR A 15 -6.25 -4.93 6.63
C THR A 15 -7.00 -5.96 5.81
N GLN A 16 -8.30 -5.76 5.63
CA GLN A 16 -9.07 -6.60 4.72
C GLN A 16 -8.61 -6.27 3.29
N ARG A 17 -8.26 -7.30 2.52
CA ARG A 17 -7.72 -7.19 1.15
C ARG A 17 -6.47 -6.29 1.04
N PRO A 18 -5.40 -6.57 1.79
CA PRO A 18 -4.19 -5.73 1.79
C PRO A 18 -3.55 -5.61 0.40
N MET A 19 -3.62 -6.66 -0.42
CA MET A 19 -3.08 -6.65 -1.78
C MET A 19 -3.85 -5.68 -2.68
N THR A 20 -5.18 -5.66 -2.60
CA THR A 20 -6.00 -4.75 -3.41
C THR A 20 -5.78 -3.29 -3.01
N ALA A 21 -5.75 -3.01 -1.70
CA ALA A 21 -5.43 -1.68 -1.19
C ALA A 21 -4.03 -1.24 -1.64
N GLY A 22 -3.03 -2.12 -1.50
CA GLY A 22 -1.67 -1.86 -1.93
C GLY A 22 -1.54 -1.63 -3.43
N ALA A 23 -2.25 -2.40 -4.28
CA ALA A 23 -2.24 -2.22 -5.72
C ALA A 23 -2.83 -0.85 -6.13
N ILE A 24 -3.97 -0.47 -5.57
CA ILE A 24 -4.60 0.84 -5.84
C ILE A 24 -3.68 1.98 -5.40
N CYS A 25 -3.14 1.91 -4.17
CA CYS A 25 -2.20 2.90 -3.66
C CYS A 25 -0.93 2.96 -4.52
N GLY A 26 -0.44 1.80 -5.00
CA GLY A 26 0.74 1.71 -5.86
C GLY A 26 0.55 2.44 -7.17
N VAL A 27 -0.61 2.32 -7.81
CA VAL A 27 -0.94 3.06 -9.04
C VAL A 27 -1.08 4.56 -8.76
N LEU A 28 -1.78 4.95 -7.69
CA LEU A 28 -1.96 6.37 -7.35
C LEU A 28 -0.63 7.05 -6.99
N ALA A 29 0.22 6.37 -6.22
CA ALA A 29 1.55 6.87 -5.86
C ALA A 29 2.51 6.92 -7.06
N ALA A 30 2.25 6.18 -8.14
CA ALA A 30 3.05 6.24 -9.36
C ALA A 30 2.90 7.57 -10.10
N LEU A 31 1.79 8.29 -9.95
CA LEU A 31 1.58 9.57 -10.63
C LEU A 31 2.66 10.61 -10.28
N PRO A 32 2.90 10.97 -9.01
CA PRO A 32 3.98 11.88 -8.66
C PRO A 32 5.36 11.30 -8.96
N ALA A 33 5.55 9.99 -8.88
CA ALA A 33 6.81 9.34 -9.22
C ALA A 33 7.18 9.50 -10.70
N VAL A 34 6.21 9.35 -11.60
CA VAL A 34 6.40 9.59 -13.05
C VAL A 34 6.77 11.05 -13.32
N ALA A 35 6.18 12.00 -12.61
CA ALA A 35 6.58 13.41 -12.72
C ALA A 35 8.07 13.61 -12.36
N VAL A 36 8.54 12.96 -11.30
CA VAL A 36 9.96 12.99 -10.91
C VAL A 36 10.84 12.35 -11.99
N LEU A 37 10.47 11.17 -12.51
CA LEU A 37 11.19 10.52 -13.61
C LEU A 37 11.34 11.43 -14.83
N SER A 38 10.26 12.11 -15.21
CA SER A 38 10.25 13.03 -16.35
C SER A 38 11.13 14.25 -16.12
N LEU A 39 11.12 14.83 -14.90
CA LEU A 39 11.95 15.99 -14.55
C LEU A 39 13.46 15.72 -14.67
N PHE A 40 13.88 14.48 -14.41
CA PHE A 40 15.28 14.06 -14.50
C PHE A 40 15.65 13.44 -15.86
N GLY A 41 14.73 13.39 -16.83
CA GLY A 41 14.93 12.71 -18.12
C GLY A 41 15.14 11.20 -17.97
N SER A 42 14.78 10.64 -16.84
CA SER A 42 15.00 9.21 -16.53
C SER A 42 14.06 8.34 -17.35
N LEU A 43 12.83 8.81 -17.63
CA LEU A 43 11.82 8.08 -18.39
C LEU A 43 12.27 7.79 -19.82
N GLU A 44 12.87 8.75 -20.49
CA GLU A 44 13.40 8.61 -21.85
C GLU A 44 14.59 7.65 -21.89
N ILE A 45 15.42 7.67 -20.85
CA ILE A 45 16.57 6.78 -20.71
C ILE A 45 16.10 5.35 -20.45
N GLU A 46 15.13 5.14 -19.56
CA GLU A 46 14.53 3.82 -19.32
C GLU A 46 13.88 3.27 -20.60
N ALA A 47 13.10 4.07 -21.31
CA ALA A 47 12.48 3.68 -22.57
C ALA A 47 13.54 3.24 -23.61
N ARG A 48 14.65 3.94 -23.68
CA ARG A 48 15.77 3.61 -24.57
C ARG A 48 16.47 2.32 -24.15
N ILE A 49 16.76 2.14 -22.86
CA ILE A 49 17.38 0.92 -22.30
C ILE A 49 16.50 -0.31 -22.58
N LEU A 50 15.18 -0.15 -22.41
CA LEU A 50 14.22 -1.22 -22.67
C LEU A 50 13.88 -1.40 -24.15
N SER A 51 14.40 -0.53 -25.03
CA SER A 51 14.08 -0.50 -26.47
C SER A 51 12.58 -0.39 -26.75
N MET A 52 11.87 0.41 -25.93
CA MET A 52 10.43 0.57 -25.94
C MET A 52 10.01 2.02 -26.20
N SER A 53 8.76 2.22 -26.63
CA SER A 53 8.19 3.56 -26.68
C SER A 53 7.87 4.08 -25.28
N ILE A 54 7.89 5.40 -25.06
CA ILE A 54 7.55 6.03 -23.78
C ILE A 54 6.18 5.58 -23.25
N PRO A 55 5.08 5.53 -24.05
CA PRO A 55 3.80 5.03 -23.57
C PRO A 55 3.84 3.57 -23.10
N ALA A 56 4.59 2.71 -23.79
CA ALA A 56 4.74 1.31 -23.38
C ALA A 56 5.54 1.18 -22.08
N THR A 57 6.60 1.96 -21.92
CA THR A 57 7.39 2.02 -20.68
C THR A 57 6.53 2.49 -19.51
N LEU A 58 5.73 3.52 -19.69
CA LEU A 58 4.77 3.98 -18.68
C LEU A 58 3.74 2.90 -18.33
N GLY A 59 3.16 2.24 -19.33
CA GLY A 59 2.19 1.17 -19.10
C GLY A 59 2.76 0.03 -18.25
N ILE A 60 3.96 -0.45 -18.59
CA ILE A 60 4.68 -1.46 -17.82
C ILE A 60 5.02 -0.93 -16.42
N GLY A 61 5.46 0.32 -16.32
CA GLY A 61 5.76 0.98 -15.05
C GLY A 61 4.55 0.97 -14.12
N PHE A 62 3.37 1.37 -14.59
CA PHE A 62 2.14 1.34 -13.78
C PHE A 62 1.76 -0.06 -13.32
N VAL A 63 1.87 -1.07 -14.21
CA VAL A 63 1.61 -2.48 -13.85
C VAL A 63 2.60 -2.95 -12.79
N THR A 64 3.89 -2.65 -12.97
CA THR A 64 4.93 -3.00 -11.99
C THR A 64 4.68 -2.34 -10.65
N MET A 65 4.31 -1.06 -10.62
CA MET A 65 3.99 -0.33 -9.39
C MET A 65 2.72 -0.87 -8.71
N ALA A 66 1.72 -1.34 -9.47
CA ALA A 66 0.55 -2.02 -8.91
C ALA A 66 0.94 -3.34 -8.24
N ILE A 67 1.76 -4.16 -8.89
CA ILE A 67 2.24 -5.44 -8.35
C ILE A 67 3.11 -5.20 -7.11
N ALA A 68 4.06 -4.27 -7.18
CA ALA A 68 4.92 -3.91 -6.05
C ALA A 68 4.10 -3.34 -4.88
N GLY A 69 3.09 -2.52 -5.15
CA GLY A 69 2.15 -2.03 -4.14
C GLY A 69 1.32 -3.15 -3.50
N ALA A 70 0.85 -4.12 -4.29
CA ALA A 70 0.18 -5.31 -3.77
C ALA A 70 1.10 -6.14 -2.85
N ALA A 71 2.35 -6.35 -3.25
CA ALA A 71 3.36 -7.02 -2.44
C ALA A 71 3.63 -6.27 -1.13
N TYR A 72 3.79 -4.95 -1.18
CA TYR A 72 3.94 -4.11 0.00
C TYR A 72 2.74 -4.25 0.95
N GLY A 73 1.51 -4.14 0.43
CA GLY A 73 0.30 -4.32 1.22
C GLY A 73 0.21 -5.70 1.88
N ARG A 74 0.70 -6.75 1.19
CA ARG A 74 0.74 -8.13 1.73
C ARG A 74 1.77 -8.30 2.84
N ILE A 75 2.96 -7.71 2.65
CA ILE A 75 4.11 -7.88 3.57
C ILE A 75 3.96 -6.96 4.78
N PHE A 76 3.65 -5.70 4.55
CA PHE A 76 3.65 -4.65 5.56
C PHE A 76 2.24 -4.19 5.99
N GLY A 77 1.18 -4.89 5.60
CA GLY A 77 -0.20 -4.44 5.77
C GLY A 77 -0.57 -3.88 7.15
N ARG A 78 -0.01 -4.44 8.24
CA ARG A 78 -0.20 -3.91 9.59
C ARG A 78 0.64 -2.65 9.86
N ALA A 79 1.90 -2.64 9.44
CA ALA A 79 2.80 -1.50 9.63
C ALA A 79 2.46 -0.34 8.68
N ALA A 80 2.02 -0.66 7.47
CA ALA A 80 1.58 0.31 6.47
C ALA A 80 0.30 1.07 6.86
N ASN A 81 -0.53 0.49 7.74
CA ASN A 81 -1.75 1.13 8.24
C ASN A 81 -1.49 2.14 9.38
N ASP A 82 -0.24 2.32 9.79
CA ASP A 82 0.13 3.35 10.76
C ASP A 82 0.25 4.73 10.08
N ARG A 83 -0.67 5.64 10.41
CA ARG A 83 -0.65 7.02 9.89
C ARG A 83 0.63 7.80 10.25
N ARG A 84 1.33 7.44 11.32
CA ARG A 84 2.53 8.16 11.79
C ARG A 84 3.83 7.62 11.20
N GLY A 85 3.92 6.31 11.01
CA GLY A 85 5.16 5.62 10.58
C GLY A 85 5.08 4.97 9.21
N GLY A 86 3.89 4.80 8.62
CA GLY A 86 3.68 4.08 7.36
C GLY A 86 4.49 4.63 6.18
N TRP A 87 4.67 5.94 6.12
CA TRP A 87 5.47 6.59 5.08
C TRP A 87 6.96 6.20 5.11
N LEU A 88 7.54 5.99 6.31
CA LEU A 88 8.92 5.53 6.46
C LEU A 88 9.09 4.10 5.93
N PHE A 89 8.16 3.19 6.27
CA PHE A 89 8.17 1.83 5.71
C PHE A 89 7.99 1.84 4.20
N GLY A 90 7.13 2.72 3.69
CA GLY A 90 6.95 2.90 2.25
C GLY A 90 8.24 3.39 1.58
N MET A 91 8.90 4.42 2.11
CA MET A 91 10.19 4.90 1.61
C MET A 91 11.29 3.84 1.65
N ALA A 92 11.39 3.10 2.76
CA ALA A 92 12.36 2.00 2.88
C ALA A 92 12.10 0.92 1.83
N PHE A 93 10.83 0.60 1.56
CA PHE A 93 10.46 -0.33 0.50
C PHE A 93 10.80 0.21 -0.89
N GLY A 94 10.52 1.49 -1.17
CA GLY A 94 10.91 2.15 -2.42
C GLY A 94 12.42 2.15 -2.64
N PHE A 95 13.20 2.41 -1.58
CA PHE A 95 14.66 2.30 -1.62
C PHE A 95 15.13 0.86 -1.89
N ALA A 96 14.51 -0.13 -1.24
CA ALA A 96 14.84 -1.54 -1.49
C ALA A 96 14.53 -1.95 -2.94
N LEU A 97 13.42 -1.46 -3.51
CA LEU A 97 13.10 -1.68 -4.93
C LEU A 97 14.10 -1.01 -5.86
N TRP A 98 14.57 0.20 -5.52
CA TRP A 98 15.64 0.85 -6.27
C TRP A 98 16.92 0.03 -6.25
N ALA A 99 17.36 -0.40 -5.07
CA ALA A 99 18.58 -1.19 -4.91
C ALA A 99 18.49 -2.55 -5.63
N ALA A 100 17.34 -3.25 -5.48
CA ALA A 100 17.15 -4.53 -6.15
C ALA A 100 16.87 -4.38 -7.66
N GLY A 101 16.01 -3.44 -8.05
CA GLY A 101 15.55 -3.26 -9.43
C GLY A 101 16.57 -2.54 -10.30
N ALA A 102 16.87 -1.28 -9.96
CA ALA A 102 17.71 -0.42 -10.81
C ALA A 102 19.19 -0.73 -10.69
N VAL A 103 19.68 -1.17 -9.53
CA VAL A 103 21.12 -1.44 -9.31
C VAL A 103 21.49 -2.89 -9.58
N LEU A 104 20.59 -3.85 -9.34
CA LEU A 104 20.91 -5.27 -9.52
C LEU A 104 20.24 -5.88 -10.76
N VAL A 105 18.90 -5.80 -10.86
CA VAL A 105 18.15 -6.51 -11.92
C VAL A 105 18.32 -5.84 -13.27
N LEU A 106 18.24 -4.52 -13.34
CA LEU A 106 18.30 -3.79 -14.61
C LEU A 106 19.63 -4.01 -15.36
N PRO A 107 20.82 -3.95 -14.74
CA PRO A 107 22.07 -4.27 -15.41
C PRO A 107 22.12 -5.69 -15.97
N ILE A 108 21.61 -6.66 -15.22
CA ILE A 108 21.58 -8.07 -15.66
C ILE A 108 20.68 -8.20 -16.90
N ALA A 109 19.49 -7.58 -16.85
CA ALA A 109 18.51 -7.68 -17.92
C ALA A 109 18.90 -6.89 -19.19
N SER A 110 19.64 -5.80 -19.05
CA SER A 110 20.03 -4.88 -20.15
C SER A 110 21.46 -5.11 -20.71
N GLY A 111 22.13 -6.18 -20.29
CA GLY A 111 23.51 -6.44 -20.72
C GLY A 111 24.54 -5.43 -20.16
N GLY A 112 24.32 -4.94 -18.94
CA GLY A 112 25.23 -4.04 -18.23
C GLY A 112 24.86 -2.55 -18.35
N GLN A 113 23.78 -2.20 -19.04
CA GLN A 113 23.34 -0.80 -19.14
C GLN A 113 22.60 -0.38 -17.87
N THR A 114 23.01 0.75 -17.31
CA THR A 114 22.37 1.36 -16.13
C THR A 114 22.14 2.85 -16.35
N PRO A 115 21.07 3.41 -15.80
CA PRO A 115 20.95 4.85 -15.71
C PRO A 115 22.16 5.43 -14.96
N ALA A 116 22.76 6.49 -15.48
CA ALA A 116 23.91 7.15 -14.88
C ALA A 116 23.64 8.65 -14.68
N GLY A 117 24.40 9.29 -13.82
CA GLY A 117 24.29 10.73 -13.58
C GLY A 117 22.90 11.14 -13.06
N PRO A 118 22.33 12.26 -13.56
CA PRO A 118 21.03 12.76 -13.10
C PRO A 118 19.88 11.76 -13.24
N ALA A 119 19.92 10.92 -14.29
CA ALA A 119 18.88 9.92 -14.51
C ALA A 119 18.86 8.84 -13.41
N ALA A 120 20.00 8.40 -12.91
CA ALA A 120 20.07 7.46 -11.80
C ALA A 120 19.48 8.06 -10.52
N VAL A 121 19.72 9.35 -10.27
CA VAL A 121 19.13 10.10 -9.16
C VAL A 121 17.62 10.19 -9.35
N GLY A 122 17.16 10.47 -10.56
CA GLY A 122 15.72 10.53 -10.87
C GLY A 122 15.00 9.22 -10.58
N VAL A 123 15.59 8.08 -10.97
CA VAL A 123 15.03 6.76 -10.67
C VAL A 123 14.97 6.51 -9.15
N CYS A 124 16.05 6.82 -8.42
CA CYS A 124 16.08 6.67 -6.97
C CYS A 124 15.00 7.52 -6.30
N LEU A 125 14.94 8.82 -6.61
CA LEU A 125 13.98 9.76 -6.04
C LEU A 125 12.54 9.39 -6.40
N SER A 126 12.28 8.96 -7.63
CA SER A 126 10.94 8.55 -8.06
C SER A 126 10.42 7.37 -7.25
N LEU A 127 11.26 6.36 -7.00
CA LEU A 127 10.90 5.21 -6.19
C LEU A 127 10.75 5.56 -4.71
N MET A 128 11.51 6.50 -4.17
CA MET A 128 11.33 7.01 -2.81
C MET A 128 10.02 7.81 -2.68
N VAL A 129 9.71 8.68 -3.65
CA VAL A 129 8.43 9.42 -3.71
C VAL A 129 7.26 8.46 -3.84
N TRP A 130 7.38 7.47 -4.72
CA TRP A 130 6.39 6.42 -4.85
C TRP A 130 6.16 5.65 -3.55
N GLY A 131 7.22 5.20 -2.90
CA GLY A 131 7.16 4.47 -1.63
C GLY A 131 6.55 5.32 -0.51
N CYS A 132 6.94 6.59 -0.41
CA CYS A 132 6.35 7.56 0.52
C CYS A 132 4.84 7.71 0.28
N GLY A 133 4.43 7.94 -0.98
CA GLY A 133 3.03 8.03 -1.37
C GLY A 133 2.26 6.75 -1.06
N LEU A 134 2.83 5.58 -1.33
CA LEU A 134 2.24 4.28 -1.01
C LEU A 134 1.96 4.16 0.49
N GLY A 135 2.94 4.44 1.35
CA GLY A 135 2.80 4.38 2.80
C GLY A 135 1.84 5.41 3.39
N LEU A 136 1.71 6.59 2.73
CA LEU A 136 0.75 7.61 3.12
C LEU A 136 -0.69 7.26 2.70
N LEU A 137 -0.88 6.68 1.51
CA LEU A 137 -2.21 6.44 0.94
C LEU A 137 -2.94 5.25 1.57
N ILE A 138 -2.22 4.20 1.97
CA ILE A 138 -2.84 2.98 2.53
C ILE A 138 -3.77 3.28 3.71
N PRO A 139 -3.41 4.08 4.73
CA PRO A 139 -4.29 4.37 5.85
C PRO A 139 -5.57 5.12 5.48
N PHE A 140 -5.58 5.79 4.32
CA PHE A 140 -6.76 6.51 3.84
C PHE A 140 -7.66 5.62 2.97
N ILE A 141 -7.09 4.74 2.16
CA ILE A 141 -7.87 3.86 1.25
C ILE A 141 -8.45 2.66 2.00
N HIS A 142 -7.77 2.16 3.01
CA HIS A 142 -8.20 1.00 3.79
C HIS A 142 -9.60 1.14 4.41
N PRO A 143 -10.01 2.27 5.05
CA PRO A 143 -11.34 2.42 5.61
C PRO A 143 -12.47 2.27 4.58
N PHE A 144 -12.29 2.83 3.37
CA PHE A 144 -13.30 2.73 2.31
C PHE A 144 -13.53 1.29 1.84
N LEU A 145 -12.50 0.45 1.85
CA LEU A 145 -12.63 -0.97 1.51
C LEU A 145 -13.32 -1.77 2.62
N HIS A 146 -13.14 -1.35 3.87
CA HIS A 146 -13.74 -1.99 5.05
C HIS A 146 -15.24 -1.70 5.15
N GLU A 147 -15.66 -0.46 5.02
CA GLU A 147 -17.07 -0.04 5.07
C GLU A 147 -17.93 -0.73 4.02
N ARG A 148 -17.41 -0.87 2.80
CA ARG A 148 -18.14 -1.52 1.71
C ARG A 148 -18.45 -2.99 1.98
N ILE A 149 -17.57 -3.71 2.69
CA ILE A 149 -17.77 -5.13 3.02
C ILE A 149 -18.80 -5.28 4.14
N GLU A 150 -18.80 -4.41 5.15
CA GLU A 150 -19.80 -4.44 6.21
C GLU A 150 -21.20 -4.11 5.69
N THR A 151 -21.33 -3.15 4.79
CA THR A 151 -22.60 -2.81 4.15
C THR A 151 -23.17 -3.98 3.35
N VAL A 152 -22.35 -4.67 2.56
CA VAL A 152 -22.78 -5.85 1.81
C VAL A 152 -23.18 -6.98 2.75
N ARG A 153 -22.38 -7.25 3.78
CA ARG A 153 -22.70 -8.30 4.77
C ARG A 153 -23.98 -7.99 5.55
N SER A 154 -24.23 -6.73 5.92
CA SER A 154 -25.44 -6.30 6.61
C SER A 154 -26.68 -6.48 5.74
N THR A 155 -26.55 -6.22 4.43
CA THR A 155 -27.63 -6.39 3.46
C THR A 155 -27.95 -7.86 3.20
N GLU A 156 -26.93 -8.74 3.15
CA GLU A 156 -27.13 -10.18 2.93
C GLU A 156 -27.72 -10.91 4.16
N LEU A 157 -27.37 -10.46 5.38
CA LEU A 157 -27.83 -11.09 6.61
C LEU A 157 -29.28 -10.72 7.00
N GLY A 158 -29.88 -9.72 6.36
CA GLY A 158 -31.26 -9.27 6.61
C GLY A 158 -31.49 -8.78 8.05
N PRO A 159 -32.65 -8.13 8.32
CA PRO A 159 -32.96 -7.57 9.62
C PRO A 159 -33.09 -8.60 10.76
N ASN A 160 -33.27 -9.87 10.44
CA ASN A 160 -33.46 -10.94 11.44
C ASN A 160 -32.14 -11.41 12.13
N ALA A 161 -30.97 -11.18 11.53
CA ALA A 161 -29.71 -11.55 12.15
C ALA A 161 -29.30 -10.62 13.31
N ALA A 162 -29.75 -9.38 13.28
CA ALA A 162 -29.51 -8.42 14.37
C ALA A 162 -30.32 -8.78 15.63
N ALA A 163 -31.50 -9.36 15.48
CA ALA A 163 -32.35 -9.77 16.61
C ALA A 163 -31.82 -10.99 17.38
N SER A 164 -31.02 -11.85 16.73
CA SER A 164 -30.48 -13.06 17.34
C SER A 164 -29.29 -12.80 18.29
N LYS A 165 -28.68 -11.62 18.24
CA LYS A 165 -27.56 -11.19 19.11
C LYS A 165 -27.96 -10.45 20.37
N SER A 166 -29.27 -10.36 20.69
CA SER A 166 -29.69 -9.81 21.98
C SER A 166 -29.14 -10.71 23.10
N PRO A 167 -28.31 -10.18 24.01
CA PRO A 167 -27.80 -10.99 25.12
C PRO A 167 -28.99 -11.48 25.94
N ARG A 168 -29.13 -12.82 26.02
CA ARG A 168 -30.09 -13.48 26.91
C ARG A 168 -29.91 -12.89 28.29
N ARG A 169 -30.87 -12.05 28.72
CA ARG A 169 -30.94 -11.58 30.12
C ARG A 169 -30.99 -12.81 31.02
N THR A 170 -29.91 -13.05 31.72
CA THR A 170 -29.87 -14.04 32.79
C THR A 170 -30.92 -13.62 33.81
N PRO A 171 -31.86 -14.49 34.23
CA PRO A 171 -32.81 -14.19 35.29
C PRO A 171 -32.01 -13.85 36.54
N GLN A 172 -32.16 -12.61 37.04
CA GLN A 172 -31.65 -12.25 38.36
C GLN A 172 -32.37 -13.13 39.39
N GLY A 173 -31.61 -13.99 40.07
CA GLY A 173 -32.10 -14.77 41.19
C GLY A 173 -32.62 -13.86 42.31
N PRO A 174 -33.57 -14.34 43.13
CA PRO A 174 -34.16 -13.55 44.20
C PRO A 174 -33.10 -13.14 45.23
N ALA A 175 -33.17 -11.84 45.65
CA ALA A 175 -32.29 -11.28 46.66
C ALA A 175 -32.41 -12.03 48.01
N PRO A 176 -31.29 -12.27 48.73
CA PRO A 176 -31.33 -12.90 50.02
C PRO A 176 -32.06 -11.99 51.02
N LYS A 177 -33.12 -12.55 51.67
CA LYS A 177 -33.79 -11.91 52.79
C LYS A 177 -32.84 -11.87 54.00
N ARG A 178 -32.62 -10.71 54.54
CA ARG A 178 -32.06 -10.52 55.89
C ARG A 178 -33.14 -10.71 56.96
#